data_c3f80f4ba3d9de6d3d709204dbfdf33e
#
_entry.id   c3f80f4ba3d9de6d3d709204dbfdf33e
#
_cell.length_a   1.000
_cell.length_b   1.000
_cell.length_c   1.000
_cell.angle_alpha   90.00
_cell.angle_beta   90.00
_cell.angle_gamma   90.00
#
_symmetry.space_group_name_H-M   'P 1'
#
loop_
_entity.id
_entity.type
_entity.pdbx_description
1 polymer ?
#
loop_
_entity_poly.entity_id
_entity_poly.type
_entity_poly.pdbx_seq_one_letter_code
_entity_poly.pdbx_strand_id
1 'polypeptide(L)'
;SAASDVYKRQTLTGAARVAVGTEIAAMFCNDKALANQISDSGDSVDDAVWPLPLHSGYNHMLSSKVADLVNSAASGFAGASTAALFLQRFINDKTPWLHFDVMAFNTRSRPGRPEGGEAMALRAVYHYLEKTYGHT
;
A
#
# COMPACT_ATOMS: atom_id res chain seq x y z
N SER A 1 -17.48 13.84 -10.84
CA SER A 1 -16.84 12.89 -11.77
C SER A 1 -16.17 11.79 -10.98
N ALA A 2 -16.31 10.54 -11.40
CA ALA A 2 -15.58 9.43 -10.80
C ALA A 2 -14.07 9.62 -11.06
N ALA A 3 -13.24 9.33 -10.07
CA ALA A 3 -11.80 9.33 -10.26
C ALA A 3 -11.39 8.26 -11.28
N SER A 4 -10.41 8.58 -12.14
CA SER A 4 -9.84 7.61 -13.07
C SER A 4 -8.97 6.58 -12.34
N ASP A 5 -8.28 7.02 -11.28
CA ASP A 5 -7.43 6.19 -10.43
C ASP A 5 -7.59 6.62 -8.97
N VAL A 6 -7.36 5.69 -8.04
CA VAL A 6 -7.37 5.99 -6.60
C VAL A 6 -6.03 5.56 -5.97
N TYR A 7 -5.38 6.50 -5.32
CA TYR A 7 -4.13 6.30 -4.58
C TYR A 7 -4.37 6.59 -3.10
N LYS A 8 -4.27 5.59 -2.25
CA LYS A 8 -4.40 5.72 -0.80
C LYS A 8 -3.07 5.40 -0.11
N ARG A 9 -2.65 6.27 0.79
CA ARG A 9 -1.45 6.05 1.61
C ARG A 9 -1.81 6.27 3.08
N GLN A 10 -1.48 5.29 3.92
CA GLN A 10 -1.89 5.30 5.32
C GLN A 10 -0.96 4.42 6.17
N THR A 11 -0.84 4.74 7.45
CA THR A 11 -0.24 3.87 8.47
C THR A 11 -1.34 2.99 9.07
N LEU A 12 -1.73 1.94 8.34
CA LEU A 12 -2.94 1.20 8.65
C LEU A 12 -2.69 0.04 9.61
N THR A 13 -1.64 -0.76 9.35
CA THR A 13 -1.38 -1.97 10.14
C THR A 13 0.08 -2.10 10.56
N GLY A 14 0.29 -2.74 11.72
CA GLY A 14 1.61 -3.23 12.11
C GLY A 14 2.04 -4.47 11.32
N ALA A 15 1.09 -5.20 10.74
CA ALA A 15 1.34 -6.44 10.00
C ALA A 15 2.15 -6.20 8.72
N ALA A 16 1.89 -5.09 8.00
CA ALA A 16 2.69 -4.72 6.83
C ALA A 16 4.16 -4.53 7.19
N ARG A 17 4.44 -3.84 8.28
CA ARG A 17 5.81 -3.61 8.78
C ARG A 17 6.52 -4.92 9.13
N VAL A 18 5.80 -5.89 9.70
CA VAL A 18 6.36 -7.22 9.98
C VAL A 18 6.77 -7.94 8.70
N ALA A 19 6.00 -7.75 7.63
CA ALA A 19 6.27 -8.41 6.34
C ALA A 19 7.45 -7.77 5.58
N VAL A 20 7.52 -6.43 5.51
CA VAL A 20 8.45 -5.71 4.62
C VAL A 20 9.46 -4.83 5.35
N GLY A 21 9.42 -4.80 6.68
CA GLY A 21 10.29 -3.93 7.48
C GLY A 21 9.84 -2.48 7.47
N THR A 22 10.78 -1.59 7.82
CA THR A 22 10.51 -0.16 8.05
C THR A 22 10.93 0.73 6.89
N GLU A 23 11.65 0.20 5.90
CA GLU A 23 12.24 0.99 4.80
C GLU A 23 11.54 0.77 3.46
N ILE A 24 10.67 -0.22 3.36
CA ILE A 24 9.91 -0.57 2.16
C ILE A 24 8.43 -0.28 2.40
N ALA A 25 7.77 0.36 1.46
CA ALA A 25 6.32 0.55 1.49
C ALA A 25 5.62 -0.73 1.00
N ALA A 26 4.75 -1.30 1.83
CA ALA A 26 3.86 -2.36 1.38
C ALA A 26 2.78 -1.77 0.48
N MET A 27 2.60 -2.35 -0.70
CA MET A 27 1.66 -1.89 -1.71
C MET A 27 0.63 -2.97 -2.01
N PHE A 28 -0.62 -2.55 -2.11
CA PHE A 28 -1.74 -3.36 -2.59
C PHE A 28 -2.33 -2.71 -3.83
N CYS A 29 -2.55 -3.49 -4.88
CA CYS A 29 -3.07 -2.97 -6.14
C CYS A 29 -3.98 -4.00 -6.81
N ASN A 30 -5.09 -3.55 -7.37
CA ASN A 30 -6.00 -4.40 -8.12
C ASN A 30 -5.62 -4.53 -9.61
N ASP A 31 -4.57 -3.83 -10.05
CA ASP A 31 -4.05 -3.88 -11.41
C ASP A 31 -2.57 -4.25 -11.37
N LYS A 32 -2.24 -5.42 -11.92
CA LYS A 32 -0.88 -5.97 -11.87
C LYS A 32 0.11 -5.17 -12.71
N ALA A 33 -0.33 -4.64 -13.84
CA ALA A 33 0.53 -3.81 -14.69
C ALA A 33 0.87 -2.50 -13.99
N LEU A 34 -0.11 -1.86 -13.37
CA LEU A 34 0.09 -0.65 -12.57
C LEU A 34 1.03 -0.92 -11.38
N ALA A 35 0.85 -2.02 -10.66
CA ALA A 35 1.72 -2.41 -9.56
C ALA A 35 3.18 -2.53 -10.00
N ASN A 36 3.43 -3.17 -11.14
CA ASN A 36 4.77 -3.31 -11.70
C ASN A 36 5.37 -1.95 -12.07
N GLN A 37 4.61 -1.06 -12.69
CA GLN A 37 5.06 0.28 -13.07
C GLN A 37 5.43 1.13 -11.84
N ILE A 38 4.64 1.05 -10.77
CA ILE A 38 4.94 1.75 -9.52
C ILE A 38 6.20 1.17 -8.86
N SER A 39 6.36 -0.15 -8.85
CA SER A 39 7.56 -0.81 -8.30
C SER A 39 8.82 -0.39 -9.05
N ASP A 40 8.79 -0.38 -10.37
CA ASP A 40 9.92 0.06 -11.21
C ASP A 40 10.25 1.54 -10.96
N SER A 41 9.22 2.38 -10.83
CA SER A 41 9.40 3.79 -10.50
C SER A 41 10.04 3.98 -9.12
N GLY A 42 9.61 3.22 -8.14
CA GLY A 42 10.18 3.24 -6.79
C GLY A 42 11.66 2.88 -6.78
N ASP A 43 12.04 1.85 -7.52
CA ASP A 43 13.44 1.43 -7.66
C ASP A 43 14.30 2.54 -8.31
N SER A 44 13.74 3.24 -9.30
CA SER A 44 14.45 4.32 -10.01
C SER A 44 14.74 5.55 -9.14
N VAL A 45 13.95 5.79 -8.10
CA VAL A 45 14.02 7.00 -7.25
C VAL A 45 14.36 6.70 -5.79
N ASP A 46 14.86 5.51 -5.51
CA ASP A 46 15.21 5.06 -4.16
C ASP A 46 14.04 5.23 -3.17
N ASP A 47 12.87 4.80 -3.58
CA ASP A 47 11.64 4.79 -2.78
C ASP A 47 10.96 3.43 -2.96
N ALA A 48 11.58 2.40 -2.39
CA ALA A 48 11.21 1.01 -2.61
C ALA A 48 9.77 0.71 -2.16
N VAL A 49 9.03 0.05 -3.02
CA VAL A 49 7.70 -0.48 -2.73
C VAL A 49 7.65 -1.97 -3.02
N TRP A 50 6.83 -2.70 -2.31
CA TRP A 50 6.70 -4.14 -2.50
C TRP A 50 5.24 -4.55 -2.54
N PRO A 51 4.77 -5.19 -3.63
CA PRO A 51 3.40 -5.65 -3.74
C PRO A 51 3.12 -6.80 -2.77
N LEU A 52 2.07 -6.65 -1.98
CA LEU A 52 1.45 -7.72 -1.22
C LEU A 52 0.11 -8.10 -1.84
N PRO A 53 -0.36 -9.35 -1.69
CA PRO A 53 -1.51 -9.83 -2.43
C PRO A 53 -2.84 -9.31 -1.89
N LEU A 54 -3.74 -8.90 -2.80
CA LEU A 54 -5.18 -8.77 -2.56
C LEU A 54 -5.85 -10.13 -2.83
N HIS A 55 -5.55 -11.11 -2.00
CA HIS A 55 -6.04 -12.48 -2.19
C HIS A 55 -7.52 -12.58 -1.83
N SER A 56 -8.38 -12.74 -2.82
CA SER A 56 -9.85 -12.78 -2.65
C SER A 56 -10.32 -13.91 -1.75
N GLY A 57 -9.55 -14.99 -1.63
CA GLY A 57 -9.82 -16.08 -0.68
C GLY A 57 -9.91 -15.62 0.78
N TYR A 58 -9.30 -14.48 1.13
CA TYR A 58 -9.37 -13.92 2.48
C TYR A 58 -10.60 -13.04 2.73
N ASN A 59 -11.45 -12.82 1.74
CA ASN A 59 -12.68 -12.04 1.92
C ASN A 59 -13.62 -12.65 2.97
N HIS A 60 -13.60 -13.97 3.16
CA HIS A 60 -14.37 -14.62 4.21
C HIS A 60 -14.00 -14.16 5.62
N MET A 61 -12.74 -13.72 5.81
CA MET A 61 -12.26 -13.18 7.08
C MET A 61 -12.85 -11.81 7.41
N LEU A 62 -13.44 -11.13 6.44
CA LEU A 62 -14.09 -9.82 6.60
C LEU A 62 -15.57 -9.96 6.93
N SER A 63 -16.25 -11.01 6.43
CA SER A 63 -17.70 -11.17 6.56
C SER A 63 -18.17 -11.53 7.98
N SER A 64 -17.30 -12.12 8.79
CA SER A 64 -17.60 -12.46 10.18
C SER A 64 -17.25 -11.35 11.17
N LYS A 65 -16.71 -10.21 10.74
CA LYS A 65 -15.96 -9.30 11.60
C LYS A 65 -16.25 -7.81 11.50
N VAL A 66 -17.31 -7.40 10.83
CA VAL A 66 -17.81 -6.02 11.02
C VAL A 66 -18.26 -5.82 12.50
N ALA A 67 -18.60 -6.90 13.18
CA ALA A 67 -18.88 -6.90 14.61
C ALA A 67 -17.67 -7.23 15.51
N ASP A 68 -16.61 -7.86 14.96
CA ASP A 68 -15.48 -8.42 15.73
C ASP A 68 -14.12 -7.82 15.38
N LEU A 69 -14.05 -6.62 14.86
CA LEU A 69 -12.78 -5.87 14.71
C LEU A 69 -12.02 -5.72 16.03
N VAL A 70 -12.68 -5.97 17.15
CA VAL A 70 -12.10 -5.96 18.50
C VAL A 70 -11.52 -7.33 18.88
N ASN A 71 -11.91 -8.42 18.20
CA ASN A 71 -11.50 -9.78 18.54
C ASN A 71 -10.63 -10.46 17.48
N SER A 72 -9.95 -9.72 16.63
CA SER A 72 -9.06 -10.23 15.59
C SER A 72 -7.78 -10.91 16.13
N ALA A 73 -7.67 -11.10 17.42
CA ALA A 73 -6.59 -11.89 18.04
C ALA A 73 -6.61 -13.37 17.67
N ALA A 74 -7.68 -13.86 17.05
CA ALA A 74 -7.84 -15.27 16.70
C ALA A 74 -7.13 -15.68 15.40
N SER A 75 -6.74 -14.76 14.53
CA SER A 75 -5.83 -15.06 13.41
C SER A 75 -4.88 -13.88 13.22
N GLY A 76 -3.68 -14.00 13.76
CA GLY A 76 -2.60 -13.03 13.57
C GLY A 76 -2.03 -13.02 12.15
N PHE A 77 -2.68 -13.69 11.18
CA PHE A 77 -2.17 -13.87 9.83
C PHE A 77 -2.85 -12.94 8.83
N ALA A 78 -2.10 -12.52 7.81
CA ALA A 78 -2.57 -11.74 6.66
C ALA A 78 -3.27 -10.41 7.04
N GLY A 79 -2.94 -9.82 8.18
CA GLY A 79 -3.60 -8.61 8.67
C GLY A 79 -3.52 -7.42 7.71
N ALA A 80 -2.39 -7.24 7.03
CA ALA A 80 -2.24 -6.18 6.03
C ALA A 80 -3.12 -6.44 4.80
N SER A 81 -3.14 -7.68 4.29
CA SER A 81 -3.99 -8.06 3.14
C SER A 81 -5.48 -7.94 3.47
N THR A 82 -5.92 -8.38 4.65
CA THR A 82 -7.33 -8.25 5.05
C THR A 82 -7.76 -6.81 5.23
N ALA A 83 -6.89 -5.96 5.78
CA ALA A 83 -7.15 -4.52 5.89
C ALA A 83 -7.28 -3.87 4.50
N ALA A 84 -6.40 -4.21 3.57
CA ALA A 84 -6.47 -3.72 2.19
C ALA A 84 -7.75 -4.21 1.47
N LEU A 85 -8.13 -5.46 1.64
CA LEU A 85 -9.38 -6.02 1.10
C LEU A 85 -10.62 -5.30 1.67
N PHE A 86 -10.59 -4.92 2.94
CA PHE A 86 -11.65 -4.11 3.54
C PHE A 86 -11.76 -2.74 2.85
N LEU A 87 -10.63 -2.06 2.64
CA LEU A 87 -10.61 -0.78 1.94
C LEU A 87 -11.11 -0.90 0.49
N GLN A 88 -10.77 -1.99 -0.18
CA GLN A 88 -11.18 -2.24 -1.57
C GLN A 88 -12.71 -2.25 -1.74
N ARG A 89 -13.46 -2.61 -0.71
CA ARG A 89 -14.94 -2.60 -0.75
C ARG A 89 -15.55 -1.22 -1.00
N PHE A 90 -14.80 -0.16 -0.74
CA PHE A 90 -15.24 1.22 -0.97
C PHE A 90 -14.85 1.76 -2.35
N ILE A 91 -14.17 0.95 -3.16
CA ILE A 91 -13.68 1.33 -4.48
C ILE A 91 -14.51 0.62 -5.53
N ASN A 92 -14.82 1.33 -6.65
CA ASN A 92 -15.47 0.74 -7.80
C ASN A 92 -14.54 -0.33 -8.42
N ASP A 93 -15.06 -1.50 -8.74
CA ASP A 93 -14.31 -2.64 -9.28
C ASP A 93 -13.55 -2.32 -10.59
N LYS A 94 -14.00 -1.33 -11.33
CA LYS A 94 -13.40 -0.91 -12.61
C LYS A 94 -12.32 0.17 -12.44
N THR A 95 -12.17 0.72 -11.25
CA THR A 95 -11.21 1.80 -10.99
C THR A 95 -9.87 1.19 -10.57
N PRO A 96 -8.76 1.49 -11.27
CA PRO A 96 -7.43 1.16 -10.78
C PRO A 96 -7.20 1.75 -9.39
N TRP A 97 -6.72 0.94 -8.48
CA TRP A 97 -6.61 1.32 -7.08
C TRP A 97 -5.30 0.81 -6.48
N LEU A 98 -4.67 1.70 -5.74
CA LEU A 98 -3.44 1.44 -4.98
C LEU A 98 -3.65 1.84 -3.53
N HIS A 99 -3.18 1.00 -2.64
CA HIS A 99 -3.06 1.31 -1.23
C HIS A 99 -1.64 1.02 -0.76
N PHE A 100 -1.05 1.99 -0.08
CA PHE A 100 0.23 1.83 0.60
C PHE A 100 0.01 1.79 2.10
N ASP A 101 0.45 0.71 2.72
CA ASP A 101 0.49 0.59 4.18
C ASP A 101 1.93 0.80 4.62
N VAL A 102 2.21 1.95 5.22
CA VAL A 102 3.56 2.45 5.47
C VAL A 102 3.78 2.74 6.95
N MET A 103 5.02 2.66 7.39
CA MET A 103 5.39 3.13 8.72
C MET A 103 5.47 4.66 8.79
N ALA A 104 5.84 5.31 7.68
CA ALA A 104 6.03 6.75 7.56
C ALA A 104 7.06 7.35 8.53
N PHE A 105 8.04 6.54 8.95
CA PHE A 105 9.09 6.94 9.89
C PHE A 105 10.39 6.19 9.62
N ASN A 106 11.50 6.93 9.50
CA ASN A 106 12.85 6.39 9.41
C ASN A 106 13.39 6.10 10.81
N THR A 107 13.69 4.85 11.08
CA THR A 107 14.28 4.40 12.36
C THR A 107 15.78 4.61 12.44
N ARG A 108 16.41 4.99 11.33
CA ARG A 108 17.84 5.32 11.26
C ARG A 108 18.08 6.37 10.18
N SER A 109 19.11 7.17 10.37
CA SER A 109 19.54 8.12 9.35
C SER A 109 20.22 7.41 8.17
N ARG A 110 19.88 7.84 6.95
CA ARG A 110 20.48 7.43 5.68
C ARG A 110 20.79 8.67 4.85
N PRO A 111 21.67 8.60 3.82
CA PRO A 111 21.92 9.74 2.95
C PRO A 111 20.65 10.34 2.38
N GLY A 112 20.41 11.62 2.62
CA GLY A 112 19.19 12.34 2.20
C GLY A 112 17.92 11.97 2.95
N ARG A 113 17.99 11.08 3.96
CA ARG A 113 16.82 10.58 4.72
C ARG A 113 17.17 10.50 6.21
N PRO A 114 17.03 11.60 6.95
CA PRO A 114 17.29 11.60 8.39
C PRO A 114 16.31 10.72 9.14
N GLU A 115 16.68 10.33 10.35
CA GLU A 115 15.75 9.72 11.29
C GLU A 115 14.56 10.65 11.53
N GLY A 116 13.36 10.10 11.54
CA GLY A 116 12.13 10.87 11.72
C GLY A 116 11.08 10.57 10.66
N GLY A 117 10.09 11.46 10.53
CA GLY A 117 9.00 11.31 9.58
C GLY A 117 9.47 11.18 8.13
N GLU A 118 8.91 10.24 7.39
CA GLU A 118 9.24 9.96 5.99
C GLU A 118 7.99 9.80 5.14
N ALA A 119 7.97 10.47 3.99
CA ALA A 119 6.87 10.36 3.02
C ALA A 119 7.07 9.15 2.10
N MET A 120 7.03 7.95 2.66
CA MET A 120 7.23 6.69 1.93
C MET A 120 6.24 6.56 0.76
N ALA A 121 6.71 6.00 -0.34
CA ALA A 121 5.99 5.80 -1.61
C ALA A 121 5.61 7.09 -2.35
N LEU A 122 5.90 8.27 -1.81
CA LEU A 122 5.57 9.53 -2.47
C LEU A 122 6.37 9.73 -3.77
N ARG A 123 7.68 9.50 -3.71
CA ARG A 123 8.55 9.65 -4.88
C ARG A 123 8.25 8.62 -5.95
N ALA A 124 7.96 7.38 -5.55
CA ALA A 124 7.58 6.30 -6.46
C ALA A 124 6.33 6.68 -7.28
N VAL A 125 5.27 7.14 -6.60
CA VAL A 125 4.03 7.57 -7.25
C VAL A 125 4.25 8.83 -8.10
N TYR A 126 4.95 9.82 -7.58
CA TYR A 126 5.23 11.05 -8.32
C TYR A 126 6.00 10.77 -9.62
N HIS A 127 7.07 9.97 -9.55
CA HIS A 127 7.86 9.60 -10.73
C HIS A 127 7.00 8.85 -11.76
N TYR A 128 6.14 7.93 -11.31
CA TYR A 128 5.21 7.24 -12.20
C TYR A 128 4.25 8.22 -12.89
N LEU A 129 3.63 9.12 -12.13
CA LEU A 129 2.69 10.11 -12.67
C LEU A 129 3.36 11.06 -13.65
N GLU A 130 4.56 11.55 -13.33
CA GLU A 130 5.35 12.41 -14.22
C GLU A 130 5.70 11.71 -15.52
N LYS A 131 6.18 10.47 -15.44
CA LYS A 131 6.53 9.66 -16.62
C LYS A 131 5.32 9.34 -17.49
N THR A 132 4.15 9.12 -16.89
CA THR A 132 2.93 8.68 -17.59
C THR A 132 2.14 9.87 -18.15
N TYR A 133 2.06 10.98 -17.42
CA TYR A 133 1.19 12.12 -17.71
C TYR A 133 1.92 13.47 -17.84
N GLY A 134 3.21 13.53 -17.56
CA GLY A 134 3.99 14.76 -17.53
C GLY A 134 4.36 15.34 -18.91
N HIS A 135 3.90 14.74 -19.98
CA HIS A 135 4.21 15.16 -21.36
C HIS A 135 3.08 16.03 -21.92
N THR A 136 3.07 17.26 -21.55
CA THR A 136 2.22 18.28 -22.22
C THR A 136 3.11 19.29 -22.91
#